data_31ff36412d4af0665639922a913d8dac
#
_entry.id   31ff36412d4af0665639922a913d8dac
#
_cell.length_a   1.000
_cell.length_b   1.000
_cell.length_c   1.000
_cell.angle_alpha   90.00
_cell.angle_beta   90.00
_cell.angle_gamma   90.00
#
_symmetry.space_group_name_H-M   'P 1'
#
loop_
_entity.id
_entity.type
_entity.pdbx_description
1 polymer ?
#
loop_
_entity_poly.entity_id
_entity_poly.type
_entity_poly.pdbx_seq_one_letter_code
_entity_poly.pdbx_strand_id
1 'polypeptide(L)'
;AYKHYNRYKCNNRKCNHIIVKHHTTNIDDASSKLVTGSLSMKGMRFPLHVILTALTLYFLNNSSTRAISQFLMINSGIKVSHVTIASWTNKFAPFFKQKANKFKASLNLQSDDWHADETVVFINGERYYLWLAIDSETRFILAFHLTKSRSSDSAYTLINEAKTCGEPTNFI
;
A
#
# COMPACT_ATOMS: atom_id res chain seq x y z
N ALA A 1 11.07 -14.24 4.19
CA ALA A 1 11.11 -15.70 4.39
C ALA A 1 10.42 -16.07 5.69
N TYR A 2 9.38 -16.89 5.62
CA TYR A 2 8.71 -17.43 6.79
C TYR A 2 9.64 -18.45 7.40
N LYS A 3 10.14 -18.20 8.58
CA LYS A 3 10.95 -19.18 9.27
C LYS A 3 10.02 -20.15 9.98
N HIS A 4 9.66 -21.25 9.32
CA HIS A 4 9.17 -22.42 10.04
C HIS A 4 10.34 -22.99 10.83
N TYR A 5 10.17 -23.13 12.13
CA TYR A 5 11.13 -23.80 12.96
C TYR A 5 10.45 -24.95 13.70
N ASN A 6 11.10 -26.08 13.69
CA ASN A 6 10.72 -27.21 14.53
C ASN A 6 11.59 -27.22 15.78
N ARG A 7 10.95 -27.25 16.92
CA ARG A 7 11.62 -27.41 18.21
C ARG A 7 11.74 -28.90 18.54
N TYR A 8 12.96 -29.38 18.70
CA TYR A 8 13.24 -30.74 19.15
C TYR A 8 13.79 -30.64 20.56
N LYS A 9 13.16 -31.34 21.51
CA LYS A 9 13.64 -31.46 22.88
C LYS A 9 14.38 -32.79 23.03
N CYS A 10 15.53 -32.76 23.69
CA CYS A 10 16.24 -34.00 24.00
C CYS A 10 15.39 -34.89 24.91
N ASN A 11 15.25 -36.17 24.58
CA ASN A 11 14.50 -37.16 25.35
C ASN A 11 15.18 -37.59 26.66
N ASN A 12 16.44 -37.20 26.86
CA ASN A 12 17.12 -37.45 28.13
C ASN A 12 16.63 -36.50 29.21
N ARG A 13 16.04 -37.03 30.28
CA ARG A 13 15.44 -36.24 31.40
C ARG A 13 16.43 -35.28 32.08
N LYS A 14 17.74 -35.53 31.96
CA LYS A 14 18.80 -34.69 32.55
C LYS A 14 19.33 -33.64 31.54
N CYS A 15 18.86 -33.68 30.29
CA CYS A 15 19.30 -32.78 29.23
C CYS A 15 18.24 -31.79 28.91
N ASN A 16 18.46 -30.51 29.20
CA ASN A 16 17.54 -29.43 28.85
C ASN A 16 17.82 -28.82 27.46
N HIS A 17 18.56 -29.55 26.59
CA HIS A 17 18.95 -29.04 25.29
C HIS A 17 17.75 -29.01 24.34
N ILE A 18 17.54 -27.87 23.71
CA ILE A 18 16.51 -27.65 22.69
C ILE A 18 17.22 -27.30 21.40
N ILE A 19 17.03 -28.12 20.36
CA ILE A 19 17.50 -27.83 19.00
C ILE A 19 16.36 -27.18 18.22
N VAL A 20 16.62 -26.01 17.69
CA VAL A 20 15.70 -25.32 16.80
C VAL A 20 16.23 -25.47 15.38
N LYS A 21 15.53 -26.25 14.53
CA LYS A 21 15.81 -26.30 13.09
C LYS A 21 14.95 -25.27 12.38
N HIS A 22 15.58 -24.29 11.77
CA HIS A 22 14.94 -23.33 10.90
C HIS A 22 14.82 -23.92 9.51
N HIS A 23 13.59 -24.13 9.02
CA HIS A 23 13.36 -24.43 7.62
C HIS A 23 13.19 -23.09 6.89
N THR A 24 14.18 -22.70 6.11
CA THR A 24 14.02 -21.69 5.07
C THR A 24 13.30 -22.35 3.91
N THR A 25 12.00 -22.19 3.82
CA THR A 25 11.32 -22.43 2.55
C THR A 25 11.76 -21.30 1.63
N ASN A 26 12.55 -21.61 0.63
CA ASN A 26 12.82 -20.72 -0.51
C ASN A 26 11.51 -20.57 -1.31
N ILE A 27 10.56 -19.79 -0.78
CA ILE A 27 9.44 -19.33 -1.57
C ILE A 27 9.94 -18.05 -2.25
N ASP A 28 10.42 -18.27 -3.46
CA ASP A 28 10.58 -17.30 -4.54
C ASP A 28 11.38 -16.05 -4.24
N ASP A 29 12.68 -16.21 -4.31
CA ASP A 29 13.65 -15.12 -4.39
C ASP A 29 13.34 -14.13 -5.55
N ALA A 30 12.61 -14.57 -6.58
CA ALA A 30 12.20 -13.76 -7.70
C ALA A 30 11.04 -12.80 -7.36
N SER A 31 9.99 -13.28 -6.67
CA SER A 31 8.86 -12.43 -6.24
C SER A 31 9.28 -11.45 -5.16
N SER A 32 10.19 -11.84 -4.28
CA SER A 32 10.73 -10.96 -3.25
C SER A 32 11.57 -9.82 -3.85
N LYS A 33 12.35 -10.08 -4.90
CA LYS A 33 13.15 -9.05 -5.59
C LYS A 33 12.32 -8.04 -6.35
N LEU A 34 11.19 -8.44 -6.94
CA LEU A 34 10.27 -7.52 -7.62
C LEU A 34 9.59 -6.53 -6.68
N VAL A 35 9.28 -6.95 -5.45
CA VAL A 35 8.55 -6.13 -4.46
C VAL A 35 9.51 -5.44 -3.49
N THR A 36 10.65 -6.03 -3.18
CA THR A 36 11.53 -5.59 -2.08
C THR A 36 12.68 -4.69 -2.50
N GLY A 37 12.73 -4.18 -3.72
CA GLY A 37 13.84 -3.36 -4.23
C GLY A 37 14.36 -2.24 -3.30
N SER A 38 13.68 -1.94 -2.20
CA SER A 38 14.13 -1.07 -1.12
C SER A 38 13.36 -1.24 0.20
N LEU A 39 12.46 -2.22 0.33
CA LEU A 39 11.66 -2.43 1.54
C LEU A 39 12.26 -3.49 2.43
N SER A 40 12.66 -3.07 3.63
CA SER A 40 13.09 -3.99 4.66
C SER A 40 11.89 -4.76 5.22
N MET A 41 11.90 -6.08 5.03
CA MET A 41 10.97 -7.01 5.69
C MET A 41 11.39 -7.32 7.14
N LYS A 42 12.40 -6.61 7.66
CA LYS A 42 12.89 -6.76 9.03
C LYS A 42 11.76 -6.50 10.04
N GLY A 43 11.56 -7.43 10.97
CA GLY A 43 10.51 -7.35 11.99
C GLY A 43 9.13 -7.81 11.56
N MET A 44 8.94 -8.27 10.32
CA MET A 44 7.67 -8.83 9.88
C MET A 44 7.50 -10.27 10.38
N ARG A 45 6.40 -10.54 11.10
CA ARG A 45 6.05 -11.87 11.61
C ARG A 45 5.44 -12.76 10.55
N PHE A 46 4.79 -12.15 9.56
CA PHE A 46 3.98 -12.84 8.56
C PHE A 46 4.73 -12.93 7.25
N PRO A 47 4.52 -14.00 6.47
CA PRO A 47 5.16 -14.15 5.18
C PRO A 47 4.68 -13.09 4.19
N LEU A 48 5.53 -12.80 3.20
CA LEU A 48 5.28 -11.75 2.22
C LEU A 48 3.95 -11.94 1.49
N HIS A 49 3.61 -13.18 1.09
CA HIS A 49 2.36 -13.45 0.37
C HIS A 49 1.11 -13.09 1.17
N VAL A 50 1.10 -13.30 2.49
CA VAL A 50 -0.03 -12.90 3.36
C VAL A 50 -0.15 -11.38 3.42
N ILE A 51 0.98 -10.69 3.53
CA ILE A 51 1.03 -9.23 3.54
C ILE A 51 0.53 -8.69 2.20
N LEU A 52 1.03 -9.24 1.08
CA LEU A 52 0.60 -8.83 -0.26
C LEU A 52 -0.89 -9.08 -0.49
N THR A 53 -1.41 -10.25 -0.07
CA THR A 53 -2.85 -10.52 -0.14
C THR A 53 -3.65 -9.48 0.63
N ALA A 54 -3.23 -9.14 1.85
CA ALA A 54 -3.90 -8.11 2.65
C ALA A 54 -3.86 -6.73 1.97
N LEU A 55 -2.72 -6.35 1.40
CA LEU A 55 -2.56 -5.07 0.69
C LEU A 55 -3.38 -5.02 -0.61
N THR A 56 -3.44 -6.14 -1.35
CA THR A 56 -4.30 -6.27 -2.54
C THR A 56 -5.77 -6.09 -2.19
N LEU A 57 -6.24 -6.78 -1.15
CA LEU A 57 -7.63 -6.64 -0.69
C LEU A 57 -7.94 -5.23 -0.21
N TYR A 58 -6.98 -4.57 0.43
CA TYR A 58 -7.15 -3.20 0.91
C TYR A 58 -7.19 -2.18 -0.23
N PHE A 59 -6.17 -2.17 -1.10
CA PHE A 59 -6.01 -1.12 -2.12
C PHE A 59 -6.84 -1.36 -3.40
N LEU A 60 -7.03 -2.62 -3.82
CA LEU A 60 -7.76 -2.92 -5.05
C LEU A 60 -9.23 -3.24 -4.80
N ASN A 61 -9.54 -3.94 -3.72
CA ASN A 61 -10.92 -4.36 -3.42
C ASN A 61 -11.61 -3.43 -2.42
N ASN A 62 -10.96 -2.36 -1.95
CA ASN A 62 -11.50 -1.43 -0.95
C ASN A 62 -12.03 -2.13 0.33
N SER A 63 -11.45 -3.27 0.68
CA SER A 63 -11.88 -4.05 1.83
C SER A 63 -11.42 -3.41 3.12
N SER A 64 -12.29 -3.39 4.14
CA SER A 64 -11.89 -2.89 5.46
C SER A 64 -10.85 -3.82 6.11
N THR A 65 -9.98 -3.28 6.95
CA THR A 65 -8.96 -4.07 7.66
C THR A 65 -9.57 -5.19 8.52
N ARG A 66 -10.80 -5.00 9.03
CA ARG A 66 -11.53 -6.04 9.76
C ARG A 66 -12.00 -7.16 8.83
N ALA A 67 -12.54 -6.83 7.67
CA ALA A 67 -12.95 -7.81 6.67
C ALA A 67 -11.74 -8.63 6.18
N ILE A 68 -10.60 -7.98 5.96
CA ILE A 68 -9.35 -8.64 5.56
C ILE A 68 -8.86 -9.60 6.66
N SER A 69 -8.94 -9.20 7.93
CA SER A 69 -8.59 -10.07 9.07
C SER A 69 -9.45 -11.35 9.08
N GLN A 70 -10.75 -11.21 8.87
CA GLN A 70 -11.68 -12.34 8.76
C GLN A 70 -11.40 -13.21 7.54
N PHE A 71 -11.17 -12.60 6.38
CA PHE A 71 -10.82 -13.31 5.15
C PHE A 71 -9.57 -14.19 5.34
N LEU A 72 -8.50 -13.64 5.89
CA LEU A 72 -7.26 -14.40 6.14
C LEU A 72 -7.48 -15.56 7.12
N MET A 73 -8.31 -15.36 8.12
CA MET A 73 -8.64 -16.42 9.08
C MET A 73 -9.46 -17.54 8.41
N ILE A 74 -10.49 -17.19 7.64
CA ILE A 74 -11.38 -18.19 7.00
C ILE A 74 -10.66 -18.91 5.87
N ASN A 75 -9.96 -18.17 5.00
CA ASN A 75 -9.38 -18.72 3.77
C ASN A 75 -8.05 -19.44 3.99
N SER A 76 -7.25 -19.00 4.97
CA SER A 76 -5.88 -19.48 5.18
C SER A 76 -5.59 -19.93 6.61
N GLY A 77 -6.55 -19.85 7.51
CA GLY A 77 -6.35 -20.15 8.93
C GLY A 77 -5.38 -19.18 9.64
N ILE A 78 -5.03 -18.07 9.00
CA ILE A 78 -4.02 -17.14 9.50
C ILE A 78 -4.69 -16.04 10.33
N LYS A 79 -4.42 -16.05 11.62
CA LYS A 79 -4.94 -15.05 12.56
C LYS A 79 -4.08 -13.79 12.56
N VAL A 80 -4.57 -12.71 11.95
CA VAL A 80 -3.94 -11.38 11.92
C VAL A 80 -4.92 -10.35 12.45
N SER A 81 -4.47 -9.45 13.33
CA SER A 81 -5.33 -8.38 13.82
C SER A 81 -5.53 -7.30 12.77
N HIS A 82 -6.70 -6.66 12.76
CA HIS A 82 -6.98 -5.53 11.86
C HIS A 82 -6.01 -4.36 12.06
N VAL A 83 -5.50 -4.16 13.29
CA VAL A 83 -4.48 -3.15 13.60
C VAL A 83 -3.14 -3.48 12.93
N THR A 84 -2.76 -4.77 12.90
CA THR A 84 -1.55 -5.22 12.18
C THR A 84 -1.68 -4.96 10.68
N ILE A 85 -2.85 -5.22 10.10
CA ILE A 85 -3.11 -4.93 8.68
C ILE A 85 -3.03 -3.43 8.41
N ALA A 86 -3.63 -2.58 9.26
CA ALA A 86 -3.51 -1.13 9.15
C ALA A 86 -2.05 -0.65 9.26
N SER A 87 -1.26 -1.28 10.13
CA SER A 87 0.19 -0.99 10.20
C SER A 87 0.91 -1.35 8.90
N TRP A 88 0.52 -2.45 8.24
CA TRP A 88 1.09 -2.80 6.93
C TRP A 88 0.71 -1.80 5.86
N THR A 89 -0.57 -1.39 5.77
CA THR A 89 -0.99 -0.39 4.77
C THR A 89 -0.20 0.90 4.92
N ASN A 90 -0.04 1.41 6.14
CA ASN A 90 0.75 2.62 6.40
C ASN A 90 2.23 2.44 6.07
N LYS A 91 2.82 1.29 6.41
CA LYS A 91 4.23 1.01 6.13
C LYS A 91 4.52 0.90 4.64
N PHE A 92 3.62 0.30 3.86
CA PHE A 92 3.83 0.06 2.43
C PHE A 92 3.30 1.19 1.53
N ALA A 93 2.45 2.09 2.03
CA ALA A 93 1.91 3.21 1.26
C ALA A 93 3.01 4.09 0.61
N PRO A 94 4.09 4.50 1.30
CA PRO A 94 5.15 5.30 0.69
C PRO A 94 5.87 4.57 -0.46
N PHE A 95 6.01 3.26 -0.34
CA PHE A 95 6.61 2.43 -1.40
C PHE A 95 5.73 2.40 -2.65
N PHE A 96 4.42 2.19 -2.49
CA PHE A 96 3.50 2.22 -3.62
C PHE A 96 3.45 3.60 -4.26
N LYS A 97 3.47 4.68 -3.46
CA LYS A 97 3.56 6.05 -3.96
C LYS A 97 4.83 6.24 -4.81
N GLN A 98 5.98 5.77 -4.35
CA GLN A 98 7.24 5.86 -5.12
C GLN A 98 7.17 5.06 -6.42
N LYS A 99 6.56 3.86 -6.40
CA LYS A 99 6.37 3.05 -7.62
C LYS A 99 5.40 3.71 -8.58
N ALA A 100 4.28 4.25 -8.09
CA ALA A 100 3.33 5.00 -8.90
C ALA A 100 3.99 6.21 -9.57
N ASN A 101 4.80 6.97 -8.84
CA ASN A 101 5.53 8.12 -9.40
C ASN A 101 6.54 7.70 -10.50
N LYS A 102 7.21 6.55 -10.34
CA LYS A 102 8.07 6.02 -11.39
C LYS A 102 7.28 5.56 -12.62
N PHE A 103 6.12 4.94 -12.38
CA PHE A 103 5.23 4.50 -13.45
C PHE A 103 4.63 5.71 -14.20
N LYS A 104 4.29 6.78 -13.48
CA LYS A 104 3.80 8.04 -14.03
C LYS A 104 4.71 8.58 -15.13
N ALA A 105 6.04 8.51 -14.94
CA ALA A 105 7.01 8.97 -15.94
C ALA A 105 7.01 8.14 -17.24
N SER A 106 6.45 6.93 -17.24
CA SER A 106 6.33 6.05 -18.40
C SER A 106 4.97 6.14 -19.10
N LEU A 107 3.99 6.82 -18.50
CA LEU A 107 2.67 7.02 -19.08
C LEU A 107 2.67 8.23 -20.02
N ASN A 108 1.94 8.12 -21.11
CA ASN A 108 1.60 9.27 -21.92
C ASN A 108 0.42 9.99 -21.24
N LEU A 109 0.71 11.03 -20.47
CA LEU A 109 -0.28 11.83 -19.74
C LEU A 109 -0.62 13.12 -20.51
N GLN A 110 -0.57 13.07 -21.83
CA GLN A 110 -0.86 14.19 -22.71
C GLN A 110 -2.25 14.06 -23.34
N SER A 111 -3.23 13.62 -22.56
CA SER A 111 -4.62 13.70 -23.02
C SER A 111 -5.06 15.16 -23.12
N ASP A 112 -5.94 15.44 -24.08
CA ASP A 112 -6.42 16.80 -24.32
C ASP A 112 -7.24 17.33 -23.12
N ASP A 113 -7.88 16.43 -22.37
CA ASP A 113 -8.77 16.79 -21.27
C ASP A 113 -8.27 16.25 -19.93
N TRP A 114 -8.20 17.13 -18.94
CA TRP A 114 -7.97 16.74 -17.54
C TRP A 114 -9.16 17.16 -16.69
N HIS A 115 -9.58 16.29 -15.78
CA HIS A 115 -10.65 16.56 -14.84
C HIS A 115 -10.08 16.98 -13.50
N ALA A 116 -10.59 18.07 -12.96
CA ALA A 116 -10.23 18.54 -11.63
C ALA A 116 -11.50 18.74 -10.79
N ASP A 117 -11.50 18.15 -9.59
CA ASP A 117 -12.64 18.26 -8.68
C ASP A 117 -12.18 18.27 -7.22
N GLU A 118 -13.06 18.71 -6.33
CA GLU A 118 -12.82 18.63 -4.90
C GLU A 118 -13.91 17.80 -4.21
N THR A 119 -13.51 17.08 -3.17
CA THR A 119 -14.44 16.36 -2.30
C THR A 119 -14.20 16.68 -0.83
N VAL A 120 -15.24 16.63 -0.02
CA VAL A 120 -15.15 16.87 1.41
C VAL A 120 -14.75 15.57 2.11
N VAL A 121 -13.72 15.64 2.92
CA VAL A 121 -13.28 14.54 3.79
C VAL A 121 -13.22 14.99 5.25
N PHE A 122 -13.50 14.07 6.17
CA PHE A 122 -13.40 14.35 7.59
C PHE A 122 -12.20 13.59 8.18
N ILE A 123 -11.30 14.31 8.84
CA ILE A 123 -10.13 13.77 9.51
C ILE A 123 -10.21 14.18 10.98
N ASN A 124 -10.31 13.20 11.88
CA ASN A 124 -10.49 13.43 13.31
C ASN A 124 -11.67 14.38 13.67
N GLY A 125 -12.75 14.29 12.89
CA GLY A 125 -13.93 15.16 13.08
C GLY A 125 -13.82 16.55 12.46
N GLU A 126 -12.66 16.96 11.97
CA GLU A 126 -12.45 18.21 11.24
C GLU A 126 -12.71 18.03 9.74
N ARG A 127 -13.32 19.03 9.13
CA ARG A 127 -13.63 19.06 7.70
C ARG A 127 -12.42 19.53 6.90
N TYR A 128 -12.11 18.80 5.82
CA TYR A 128 -11.07 19.13 4.84
C TYR A 128 -11.64 19.00 3.44
N TYR A 129 -10.96 19.63 2.48
CA TYR A 129 -11.21 19.51 1.05
C TYR A 129 -10.04 18.74 0.44
N LEU A 130 -10.33 17.58 -0.15
CA LEU A 130 -9.40 16.82 -0.95
C LEU A 130 -9.60 17.22 -2.41
N TRP A 131 -8.59 17.85 -2.96
CA TRP A 131 -8.53 18.28 -4.35
C TRP A 131 -7.83 17.19 -5.16
N LEU A 132 -8.36 16.86 -6.32
CA LEU A 132 -7.84 15.82 -7.21
C LEU A 132 -7.83 16.34 -8.64
N ALA A 133 -6.75 16.05 -9.37
CA ALA A 133 -6.67 16.19 -10.82
C ALA A 133 -6.34 14.84 -11.44
N ILE A 134 -7.11 14.43 -12.44
CA ILE A 134 -6.95 13.14 -13.13
C ILE A 134 -6.91 13.34 -14.64
N ASP A 135 -6.11 12.52 -15.28
CA ASP A 135 -6.06 12.42 -16.74
C ASP A 135 -7.30 11.66 -17.26
N SER A 136 -7.97 12.18 -18.29
CA SER A 136 -9.24 11.64 -18.76
C SER A 136 -9.12 10.25 -19.41
N GLU A 137 -8.02 9.99 -20.10
CA GLU A 137 -7.80 8.73 -20.81
C GLU A 137 -7.26 7.63 -19.90
N THR A 138 -6.17 7.94 -19.20
CA THR A 138 -5.49 6.93 -18.34
C THR A 138 -6.12 6.77 -16.97
N ARG A 139 -6.97 7.73 -16.55
CA ARG A 139 -7.51 7.84 -15.19
C ARG A 139 -6.43 7.94 -14.10
N PHE A 140 -5.23 8.32 -14.49
CA PHE A 140 -4.13 8.49 -13.56
C PHE A 140 -4.29 9.79 -12.76
N ILE A 141 -4.01 9.72 -11.45
CA ILE A 141 -4.02 10.90 -10.58
C ILE A 141 -2.77 11.73 -10.86
N LEU A 142 -2.95 12.90 -11.44
CA LEU A 142 -1.89 13.83 -11.81
C LEU A 142 -1.38 14.59 -10.59
N ALA A 143 -2.31 15.13 -9.81
CA ALA A 143 -2.03 15.87 -8.59
C ALA A 143 -3.14 15.66 -7.56
N PHE A 144 -2.80 15.81 -6.29
CA PHE A 144 -3.79 15.89 -5.21
C PHE A 144 -3.22 16.67 -4.03
N HIS A 145 -4.06 17.43 -3.35
CA HIS A 145 -3.70 18.03 -2.08
C HIS A 145 -4.90 18.18 -1.15
N LEU A 146 -4.62 18.39 0.12
CA LEU A 146 -5.61 18.49 1.18
C LEU A 146 -5.55 19.89 1.82
N THR A 147 -6.71 20.58 1.88
CA THR A 147 -6.81 21.91 2.45
C THR A 147 -7.93 22.03 3.47
N LYS A 148 -7.83 22.99 4.39
CA LYS A 148 -8.91 23.31 5.33
C LYS A 148 -9.95 24.25 4.71
N SER A 149 -9.58 24.99 3.68
CA SER A 149 -10.45 25.97 3.00
C SER A 149 -10.68 25.59 1.55
N ARG A 150 -11.86 25.91 1.05
CA ARG A 150 -12.18 25.85 -0.39
C ARG A 150 -11.90 27.23 -0.97
N SER A 151 -10.72 27.38 -1.58
CA SER A 151 -10.29 28.65 -2.16
C SER A 151 -9.78 28.49 -3.58
N SER A 152 -9.85 29.54 -4.38
CA SER A 152 -9.26 29.59 -5.71
C SER A 152 -7.75 29.29 -5.70
N ASP A 153 -7.04 29.73 -4.66
CA ASP A 153 -5.60 29.45 -4.52
C ASP A 153 -5.30 27.95 -4.44
N SER A 154 -6.20 27.18 -3.78
CA SER A 154 -6.10 25.72 -3.70
C SER A 154 -6.29 25.09 -5.09
N ALA A 155 -7.24 25.59 -5.88
CA ALA A 155 -7.45 25.14 -7.25
C ALA A 155 -6.25 25.46 -8.15
N TYR A 156 -5.71 26.68 -8.06
CA TYR A 156 -4.49 27.06 -8.80
C TYR A 156 -3.28 26.20 -8.43
N THR A 157 -3.12 25.90 -7.15
CA THR A 157 -2.04 25.01 -6.68
C THR A 157 -2.17 23.62 -7.29
N LEU A 158 -3.40 23.05 -7.29
CA LEU A 158 -3.67 21.76 -7.90
C LEU A 158 -3.31 21.74 -9.41
N ILE A 159 -3.79 22.77 -10.13
CA ILE A 159 -3.55 22.90 -11.57
C ILE A 159 -2.05 23.03 -11.87
N ASN A 160 -1.32 23.84 -11.11
CA ASN A 160 0.11 24.00 -11.28
C ASN A 160 0.89 22.73 -10.98
N GLU A 161 0.48 21.96 -9.96
CA GLU A 161 1.05 20.64 -9.68
C GLU A 161 0.75 19.64 -10.81
N ALA A 162 -0.48 19.62 -11.32
CA ALA A 162 -0.87 18.75 -12.43
C ALA A 162 -0.07 19.07 -13.70
N LYS A 163 0.17 20.34 -14.02
CA LYS A 163 0.96 20.80 -15.18
C LYS A 163 2.42 20.33 -15.15
N THR A 164 2.96 19.90 -14.03
CA THR A 164 4.27 19.23 -14.01
C THR A 164 4.28 17.91 -14.76
N CYS A 165 3.12 17.36 -15.12
CA CYS A 165 2.97 16.09 -15.83
C CYS A 165 2.76 16.25 -17.33
N GLY A 166 2.35 17.43 -17.78
CA GLY A 166 2.02 17.75 -19.18
C GLY A 166 1.18 19.02 -19.27
N GLU A 167 0.75 19.36 -20.46
CA GLU A 167 -0.12 20.50 -20.73
C GLU A 167 -1.37 20.02 -21.47
N PRO A 168 -2.54 19.96 -20.79
CA PRO A 168 -3.78 19.60 -21.45
C PRO A 168 -4.32 20.77 -22.25
N THR A 169 -5.17 20.50 -23.21
CA THR A 169 -5.92 21.52 -23.95
C THR A 169 -7.03 22.10 -23.09
N ASN A 170 -7.67 21.25 -22.28
CA ASN A 170 -8.80 21.63 -21.43
C ASN A 170 -8.66 21.14 -20.00
N PHE A 171 -9.09 21.99 -19.05
CA PHE A 171 -9.43 21.58 -17.68
C PHE A 171 -10.95 21.59 -17.52
N ILE A 172 -11.51 20.47 -17.09
CA ILE A 172 -12.95 20.27 -16.90
C ILE A 172 -13.22 20.05 -15.41
#